data_d09754213f3a3293f3c601b706858787
#
_entry.id   d09754213f3a3293f3c601b706858787
#
_cell.length_a   1.000
_cell.length_b   1.000
_cell.length_c   1.000
_cell.angle_alpha   90.00
_cell.angle_beta   90.00
_cell.angle_gamma   90.00
#
_symmetry.space_group_name_H-M   'P 1'
#
loop_
_entity.id
_entity.type
_entity.pdbx_description
1 polymer ?
#
loop_
_entity_poly.entity_id
_entity_poly.type
_entity_poly.pdbx_seq_one_letter_code
_entity_poly.pdbx_strand_id
1 'polypeptide(L)'
;MENIDFATLFQGIGTMMASGWVLASARVFLVLLGLLLIYLGWKGMLEPMVMIPMGLGMVAINCGTLIMPDGTLGNLFLDPMLSDTDQLMNTMQIDFLQPVYTLTFSNGLIACFVFMGIGTLLDVGFLLQKPFASIFLALCAELGTFLTVPIASALGLTLKESASVAMVGGADGPMVLFTSLALAKHLFVPITVVAYLYLGLTYGGYPYLVKLLVPKRFRAIKMVTKKAPKNYDAKVKLAFSAVLCAILCFLFPVASPLFFSLFLGVAVRESGMKHIYDFVSGPLLYGSTFMLGVLLGVLCDAHLLLDPKILKLLVLGIVALLLSGIGGIIGGYIMYIIKRGNYNPVIGIAAVSCVPTTAKVAQKIVSKDNPDSFVLGDALGANISGVITSAIITGIYITIIPYL
;
A
#
# COMPACT_ATOMS: atom_id res chain seq x y z
N MET A 1 -32.42 -28.74 -34.43
CA MET A 1 -32.22 -28.11 -33.11
C MET A 1 -31.04 -28.83 -32.50
N GLU A 2 -29.85 -28.23 -32.55
CA GLU A 2 -28.70 -28.76 -31.85
C GLU A 2 -29.06 -28.80 -30.36
N ASN A 3 -28.79 -29.93 -29.72
CA ASN A 3 -28.96 -30.05 -28.30
C ASN A 3 -28.07 -29.00 -27.63
N ILE A 4 -28.68 -27.90 -27.16
CA ILE A 4 -27.96 -26.88 -26.36
C ILE A 4 -27.58 -27.61 -25.08
N ASP A 5 -26.31 -27.98 -24.98
CA ASP A 5 -25.79 -28.58 -23.76
C ASP A 5 -25.84 -27.54 -22.62
N PHE A 6 -26.23 -27.96 -21.44
CA PHE A 6 -26.33 -27.09 -20.25
C PHE A 6 -25.02 -26.37 -19.97
N ALA A 7 -23.88 -27.00 -20.26
CA ALA A 7 -22.55 -26.42 -20.15
C ALA A 7 -22.31 -25.25 -21.14
N THR A 8 -22.90 -25.26 -22.32
CA THR A 8 -22.79 -24.16 -23.31
C THR A 8 -23.70 -22.99 -22.94
N LEU A 9 -24.81 -23.24 -22.25
CA LEU A 9 -25.68 -22.18 -21.75
C LEU A 9 -25.07 -21.40 -20.59
N PHE A 10 -24.30 -22.08 -19.74
CA PHE A 10 -23.61 -21.49 -18.57
C PHE A 10 -22.10 -21.57 -18.79
N GLN A 11 -21.57 -20.71 -19.65
CA GLN A 11 -20.18 -20.75 -20.11
C GLN A 11 -19.16 -20.75 -18.94
N GLY A 12 -19.38 -19.99 -17.86
CA GLY A 12 -18.50 -19.98 -16.69
C GLY A 12 -18.38 -21.33 -15.99
N ILE A 13 -19.48 -22.11 -15.93
CA ILE A 13 -19.46 -23.48 -15.37
C ILE A 13 -18.71 -24.40 -16.31
N GLY A 14 -19.00 -24.34 -17.60
CA GLY A 14 -18.32 -25.13 -18.63
C GLY A 14 -16.80 -24.87 -18.65
N THR A 15 -16.41 -23.61 -18.56
CA THR A 15 -14.99 -23.18 -18.51
C THR A 15 -14.31 -23.68 -17.22
N MET A 16 -14.98 -23.62 -16.08
CA MET A 16 -14.45 -24.12 -14.83
C MET A 16 -14.21 -25.63 -14.87
N MET A 17 -15.14 -26.40 -15.47
CA MET A 17 -14.99 -27.85 -15.68
C MET A 17 -13.86 -28.20 -16.66
N ALA A 18 -13.69 -27.40 -17.70
CA ALA A 18 -12.66 -27.60 -18.73
C ALA A 18 -11.25 -27.17 -18.28
N SER A 19 -11.13 -26.31 -17.27
CA SER A 19 -9.84 -25.72 -16.85
C SER A 19 -8.90 -26.64 -16.06
N GLY A 20 -9.30 -27.88 -15.80
CA GLY A 20 -8.53 -28.83 -15.02
C GLY A 20 -8.62 -28.59 -13.49
N TRP A 21 -8.40 -29.65 -12.73
CA TRP A 21 -8.66 -29.67 -11.27
C TRP A 21 -7.87 -28.63 -10.46
N VAL A 22 -6.59 -28.42 -10.82
CA VAL A 22 -5.71 -27.49 -10.08
C VAL A 22 -6.20 -26.05 -10.24
N LEU A 23 -6.48 -25.64 -11.48
CA LEU A 23 -6.92 -24.28 -11.77
C LEU A 23 -8.34 -24.03 -11.25
N ALA A 24 -9.24 -25.00 -11.39
CA ALA A 24 -10.60 -24.91 -10.84
C ALA A 24 -10.58 -24.74 -9.32
N SER A 25 -9.76 -25.51 -8.60
CA SER A 25 -9.64 -25.39 -7.15
C SER A 25 -9.03 -24.04 -6.73
N ALA A 26 -8.05 -23.53 -7.46
CA ALA A 26 -7.48 -22.20 -7.23
C ALA A 26 -8.53 -21.09 -7.43
N ARG A 27 -9.35 -21.17 -8.47
CA ARG A 27 -10.45 -20.20 -8.69
C ARG A 27 -11.47 -20.24 -7.55
N VAL A 28 -11.93 -21.43 -7.15
CA VAL A 28 -12.84 -21.56 -6.01
C VAL A 28 -12.25 -20.97 -4.75
N PHE A 29 -10.96 -21.23 -4.48
CA PHE A 29 -10.27 -20.62 -3.35
C PHE A 29 -10.26 -19.09 -3.40
N LEU A 30 -9.97 -18.50 -4.57
CA LEU A 30 -9.95 -17.05 -4.76
C LEU A 30 -11.34 -16.44 -4.65
N VAL A 31 -12.37 -17.11 -5.14
CA VAL A 31 -13.78 -16.68 -4.94
C VAL A 31 -14.11 -16.65 -3.45
N LEU A 32 -13.78 -17.70 -2.70
CA LEU A 32 -14.00 -17.74 -1.26
C LEU A 32 -13.18 -16.67 -0.52
N LEU A 33 -11.93 -16.44 -0.93
CA LEU A 33 -11.09 -15.38 -0.39
C LEU A 33 -11.68 -14.00 -0.69
N GLY A 34 -12.16 -13.76 -1.91
CA GLY A 34 -12.84 -12.52 -2.29
C GLY A 34 -14.08 -12.25 -1.44
N LEU A 35 -14.92 -13.26 -1.21
CA LEU A 35 -16.09 -13.15 -0.31
C LEU A 35 -15.66 -12.87 1.13
N LEU A 36 -14.59 -13.49 1.60
CA LEU A 36 -14.02 -13.20 2.92
C LEU A 36 -13.53 -11.77 3.04
N LEU A 37 -12.83 -11.23 2.02
CA LEU A 37 -12.37 -9.84 1.99
C LEU A 37 -13.54 -8.84 2.05
N ILE A 38 -14.63 -9.10 1.31
CA ILE A 38 -15.86 -8.31 1.37
C ILE A 38 -16.42 -8.33 2.79
N TYR A 39 -16.53 -9.51 3.41
CA TYR A 39 -17.07 -9.64 4.76
C TYR A 39 -16.21 -8.94 5.82
N LEU A 40 -14.89 -9.08 5.75
CA LEU A 40 -13.97 -8.43 6.69
C LEU A 40 -13.93 -6.90 6.48
N GLY A 41 -14.03 -6.43 5.25
CA GLY A 41 -14.17 -5.02 4.90
C GLY A 41 -15.49 -4.46 5.44
N TRP A 42 -16.61 -5.14 5.21
CA TRP A 42 -17.92 -4.72 5.73
C TRP A 42 -17.95 -4.64 7.26
N LYS A 43 -17.30 -5.57 7.96
CA LYS A 43 -17.15 -5.52 9.43
C LYS A 43 -16.18 -4.43 9.93
N GLY A 44 -15.48 -3.72 9.04
CA GLY A 44 -14.47 -2.72 9.41
C GLY A 44 -13.24 -3.32 10.11
N MET A 45 -12.99 -4.63 9.92
CA MET A 45 -11.77 -5.29 10.40
C MET A 45 -10.58 -5.01 9.47
N LEU A 46 -10.85 -4.82 8.19
CA LEU A 46 -9.92 -4.39 7.16
C LEU A 46 -10.41 -3.06 6.55
N GLU A 47 -9.56 -2.40 5.76
CA GLU A 47 -9.91 -1.15 5.06
C GLU A 47 -11.04 -1.38 4.04
N PRO A 48 -12.28 -0.95 4.30
CA PRO A 48 -13.43 -1.33 3.48
C PRO A 48 -13.35 -0.77 2.06
N MET A 49 -12.74 0.40 1.89
CA MET A 49 -12.67 1.13 0.63
C MET A 49 -11.85 0.41 -0.44
N VAL A 50 -10.86 -0.38 -0.04
CA VAL A 50 -10.05 -1.21 -0.94
C VAL A 50 -10.55 -2.64 -0.95
N MET A 51 -10.87 -3.22 0.22
CA MET A 51 -11.15 -4.65 0.37
C MET A 51 -12.47 -5.08 -0.26
N ILE A 52 -13.52 -4.22 -0.20
CA ILE A 52 -14.81 -4.56 -0.80
C ILE A 52 -14.72 -4.58 -2.33
N PRO A 53 -14.24 -3.53 -3.02
CA PRO A 53 -14.13 -3.58 -4.48
C PRO A 53 -13.10 -4.61 -4.95
N MET A 54 -11.99 -4.81 -4.22
CA MET A 54 -11.01 -5.85 -4.51
C MET A 54 -11.62 -7.24 -4.38
N GLY A 55 -12.39 -7.51 -3.33
CA GLY A 55 -13.06 -8.79 -3.16
C GLY A 55 -14.09 -9.07 -4.26
N LEU A 56 -14.88 -8.06 -4.65
CA LEU A 56 -15.82 -8.19 -5.77
C LEU A 56 -15.12 -8.42 -7.11
N GLY A 57 -14.05 -7.70 -7.39
CA GLY A 57 -13.23 -7.90 -8.59
C GLY A 57 -12.63 -9.31 -8.64
N MET A 58 -12.09 -9.81 -7.51
CA MET A 58 -11.55 -11.16 -7.37
C MET A 58 -12.61 -12.23 -7.62
N VAL A 59 -13.83 -12.06 -7.10
CA VAL A 59 -14.95 -12.97 -7.37
C VAL A 59 -15.31 -12.92 -8.85
N ALA A 60 -15.47 -11.72 -9.41
CA ALA A 60 -15.91 -11.53 -10.78
C ALA A 60 -14.94 -12.14 -11.81
N ILE A 61 -13.64 -11.91 -11.67
CA ILE A 61 -12.62 -12.41 -12.61
C ILE A 61 -12.53 -13.95 -12.58
N ASN A 62 -12.58 -14.56 -11.40
CA ASN A 62 -12.46 -16.00 -11.25
C ASN A 62 -13.75 -16.76 -11.60
N CYS A 63 -14.91 -16.11 -11.60
CA CYS A 63 -16.18 -16.65 -12.09
C CYS A 63 -16.42 -16.34 -13.56
N GLY A 64 -15.96 -15.19 -14.06
CA GLY A 64 -16.23 -14.65 -15.39
C GLY A 64 -15.22 -15.06 -16.46
N THR A 65 -14.61 -16.23 -16.37
CA THR A 65 -13.67 -16.74 -17.37
C THR A 65 -14.39 -17.42 -18.52
N LEU A 66 -13.90 -17.17 -19.73
CA LEU A 66 -14.46 -17.66 -21.00
C LEU A 66 -13.43 -18.51 -21.74
N ILE A 67 -13.91 -19.36 -22.65
CA ILE A 67 -13.07 -19.93 -23.70
C ILE A 67 -13.14 -18.94 -24.86
N MET A 68 -12.01 -18.33 -25.19
CA MET A 68 -11.89 -17.37 -26.29
C MET A 68 -11.98 -18.08 -27.64
N PRO A 69 -12.24 -17.36 -28.75
CA PRO A 69 -12.36 -17.95 -30.09
C PRO A 69 -11.11 -18.71 -30.56
N ASP A 70 -9.95 -18.39 -30.02
CA ASP A 70 -8.67 -19.09 -30.27
C ASP A 70 -8.48 -20.34 -29.40
N GLY A 71 -9.47 -20.69 -28.58
CA GLY A 71 -9.44 -21.84 -27.67
C GLY A 71 -8.69 -21.61 -26.36
N THR A 72 -8.15 -20.42 -26.13
CA THR A 72 -7.48 -20.06 -24.86
C THR A 72 -8.51 -19.66 -23.80
N LEU A 73 -8.11 -19.76 -22.52
CA LEU A 73 -8.90 -19.26 -21.41
C LEU A 73 -8.63 -17.77 -21.24
N GLY A 74 -9.65 -16.95 -21.29
CA GLY A 74 -9.57 -15.50 -21.15
C GLY A 74 -10.72 -14.91 -20.36
N ASN A 75 -10.79 -13.59 -20.32
CA ASN A 75 -11.84 -12.83 -19.66
C ASN A 75 -12.15 -11.55 -20.46
N LEU A 76 -13.24 -10.87 -20.14
CA LEU A 76 -13.64 -9.57 -20.74
C LEU A 76 -13.39 -8.38 -19.81
N PHE A 77 -12.54 -8.53 -18.80
CA PHE A 77 -12.25 -7.46 -17.86
C PHE A 77 -11.00 -6.68 -18.26
N LEU A 78 -9.87 -7.34 -18.36
CA LEU A 78 -8.60 -6.77 -18.78
C LEU A 78 -7.54 -7.86 -19.05
N ASP A 79 -6.55 -7.54 -19.89
CA ASP A 79 -5.33 -8.31 -20.07
C ASP A 79 -4.11 -7.47 -19.63
N PRO A 80 -3.47 -7.81 -18.50
CA PRO A 80 -2.35 -7.04 -17.98
C PRO A 80 -1.03 -7.23 -18.75
N MET A 81 -0.95 -8.25 -19.63
CA MET A 81 0.28 -8.63 -20.33
C MET A 81 0.37 -8.07 -21.75
N LEU A 82 -0.71 -7.45 -22.26
CA LEU A 82 -0.72 -6.84 -23.58
C LEU A 82 0.32 -5.72 -23.70
N SER A 83 1.24 -5.90 -24.61
CA SER A 83 2.31 -4.94 -24.93
C SER A 83 2.29 -4.47 -26.39
N ASP A 84 1.59 -5.17 -27.28
CA ASP A 84 1.44 -4.81 -28.69
C ASP A 84 0.37 -3.71 -28.84
N THR A 85 0.74 -2.61 -29.55
CA THR A 85 -0.11 -1.43 -29.69
C THR A 85 -1.40 -1.73 -30.47
N ASP A 86 -1.33 -2.55 -31.51
CA ASP A 86 -2.50 -2.85 -32.34
C ASP A 86 -3.47 -3.77 -31.61
N GLN A 87 -2.97 -4.75 -30.88
CA GLN A 87 -3.80 -5.61 -30.03
C GLN A 87 -4.40 -4.80 -28.88
N LEU A 88 -3.65 -3.90 -28.26
CA LEU A 88 -4.11 -3.05 -27.17
C LEU A 88 -5.29 -2.17 -27.60
N MET A 89 -5.23 -1.59 -28.80
CA MET A 89 -6.32 -0.76 -29.32
C MET A 89 -7.62 -1.56 -29.52
N ASN A 90 -7.51 -2.80 -30.00
CA ASN A 90 -8.66 -3.69 -30.13
C ASN A 90 -9.21 -4.12 -28.76
N THR A 91 -8.34 -4.51 -27.84
CA THR A 91 -8.72 -4.96 -26.49
C THR A 91 -9.33 -3.84 -25.66
N MET A 92 -8.86 -2.60 -25.82
CA MET A 92 -9.45 -1.42 -25.16
C MET A 92 -10.91 -1.15 -25.56
N GLN A 93 -11.36 -1.68 -26.70
CA GLN A 93 -12.76 -1.56 -27.16
C GLN A 93 -13.64 -2.70 -26.64
N ILE A 94 -13.06 -3.83 -26.26
CA ILE A 94 -13.76 -5.05 -25.87
C ILE A 94 -13.74 -5.24 -24.36
N ASP A 95 -12.56 -5.10 -23.73
CA ASP A 95 -12.38 -5.37 -22.31
C ASP A 95 -12.76 -4.16 -21.46
N PHE A 96 -13.70 -4.39 -20.56
CA PHE A 96 -14.39 -3.37 -19.76
C PHE A 96 -13.45 -2.44 -18.97
N LEU A 97 -12.41 -2.97 -18.34
CA LEU A 97 -11.47 -2.20 -17.50
C LEU A 97 -10.13 -1.88 -18.17
N GLN A 98 -9.87 -2.41 -19.37
CA GLN A 98 -8.61 -2.19 -20.06
C GLN A 98 -8.26 -0.71 -20.25
N PRO A 99 -9.19 0.18 -20.65
CA PRO A 99 -8.88 1.61 -20.77
C PRO A 99 -8.42 2.21 -19.43
N VAL A 100 -9.12 1.90 -18.33
CA VAL A 100 -8.76 2.41 -17.01
C VAL A 100 -7.40 1.86 -16.57
N TYR A 101 -7.18 0.55 -16.74
CA TYR A 101 -5.92 -0.10 -16.43
C TYR A 101 -4.75 0.55 -17.20
N THR A 102 -4.87 0.64 -18.52
CA THR A 102 -3.80 1.15 -19.39
C THR A 102 -3.50 2.62 -19.14
N LEU A 103 -4.54 3.47 -18.99
CA LEU A 103 -4.35 4.91 -18.84
C LEU A 103 -4.00 5.37 -17.43
N THR A 104 -4.27 4.56 -16.40
CA THR A 104 -4.09 5.03 -15.03
C THR A 104 -3.23 4.11 -14.14
N PHE A 105 -3.37 2.79 -14.29
CA PHE A 105 -2.71 1.84 -13.40
C PHE A 105 -1.31 1.46 -13.92
N SER A 106 -1.22 1.05 -15.19
CA SER A 106 0.04 0.55 -15.77
C SER A 106 1.13 1.61 -15.92
N ASN A 107 0.80 2.90 -15.84
CA ASN A 107 1.73 4.03 -15.87
C ASN A 107 1.95 4.68 -14.48
N GLY A 108 1.29 4.17 -13.44
CA GLY A 108 1.42 4.69 -12.07
C GLY A 108 0.60 5.95 -11.76
N LEU A 109 -0.21 6.47 -12.69
CA LEU A 109 -0.97 7.71 -12.50
C LEU A 109 -1.96 7.61 -11.33
N ILE A 110 -2.64 6.45 -11.19
CA ILE A 110 -3.58 6.22 -10.10
C ILE A 110 -2.89 6.28 -8.73
N ALA A 111 -1.66 5.76 -8.64
CA ALA A 111 -0.84 5.87 -7.44
C ALA A 111 -0.51 7.34 -7.11
N CYS A 112 -0.20 8.15 -8.12
CA CYS A 112 0.05 9.57 -7.97
C CYS A 112 -1.20 10.33 -7.47
N PHE A 113 -2.40 9.98 -7.93
CA PHE A 113 -3.64 10.58 -7.43
C PHE A 113 -3.92 10.20 -5.98
N VAL A 114 -3.74 8.94 -5.60
CA VAL A 114 -3.84 8.49 -4.20
C VAL A 114 -2.81 9.24 -3.34
N PHE A 115 -1.57 9.39 -3.82
CA PHE A 115 -0.51 10.09 -3.11
C PHE A 115 -0.79 11.58 -2.93
N MET A 116 -1.37 12.22 -3.93
CA MET A 116 -1.83 13.62 -3.84
C MET A 116 -2.92 13.77 -2.77
N GLY A 117 -3.89 12.85 -2.76
CA GLY A 117 -4.92 12.79 -1.72
C GLY A 117 -4.33 12.58 -0.32
N ILE A 118 -3.41 11.62 -0.16
CA ILE A 118 -2.67 11.40 1.09
C ILE A 118 -1.95 12.69 1.51
N GLY A 119 -1.29 13.38 0.59
CA GLY A 119 -0.62 14.65 0.84
C GLY A 119 -1.53 15.69 1.50
N THR A 120 -2.81 15.77 1.12
CA THR A 120 -3.78 16.67 1.76
C THR A 120 -4.11 16.29 3.22
N LEU A 121 -3.90 15.03 3.59
CA LEU A 121 -4.11 14.56 4.96
C LEU A 121 -2.89 14.80 5.85
N LEU A 122 -1.72 15.07 5.27
CA LEU A 122 -0.47 15.25 5.99
C LEU A 122 -0.32 16.68 6.51
N ASP A 123 -0.40 16.88 7.82
CA ASP A 123 0.00 18.13 8.46
C ASP A 123 1.49 18.06 8.83
N VAL A 124 2.34 18.56 7.94
CA VAL A 124 3.80 18.59 8.16
C VAL A 124 4.23 19.36 9.42
N GLY A 125 3.32 20.13 10.03
CA GLY A 125 3.55 20.78 11.31
C GLY A 125 3.86 19.79 12.43
N PHE A 126 3.27 18.59 12.43
CA PHE A 126 3.58 17.54 13.40
C PHE A 126 5.01 17.02 13.25
N LEU A 127 5.48 16.86 12.02
CA LEU A 127 6.87 16.50 11.74
C LEU A 127 7.84 17.60 12.23
N LEU A 128 7.53 18.86 11.92
CA LEU A 128 8.36 20.00 12.26
C LEU A 128 8.47 20.25 13.78
N GLN A 129 7.53 19.76 14.58
CA GLN A 129 7.59 19.87 16.04
C GLN A 129 8.71 19.03 16.66
N LYS A 130 8.94 17.81 16.14
CA LYS A 130 9.95 16.86 16.67
C LYS A 130 10.65 16.12 15.54
N PRO A 131 11.35 16.83 14.62
CA PRO A 131 11.86 16.24 13.38
C PRO A 131 12.83 15.09 13.63
N PHE A 132 13.78 15.24 14.54
CA PHE A 132 14.77 14.18 14.82
C PHE A 132 14.13 12.89 15.35
N ALA A 133 13.15 13.00 16.25
CA ALA A 133 12.45 11.83 16.78
C ALA A 133 11.63 11.13 15.68
N SER A 134 10.93 11.92 14.86
CA SER A 134 10.09 11.42 13.78
C SER A 134 10.93 10.72 12.69
N ILE A 135 12.02 11.33 12.24
CA ILE A 135 12.94 10.76 11.24
C ILE A 135 13.62 9.50 11.79
N PHE A 136 14.08 9.54 13.05
CA PHE A 136 14.70 8.37 13.67
C PHE A 136 13.74 7.17 13.73
N LEU A 137 12.49 7.40 14.14
CA LEU A 137 11.48 6.33 14.17
C LEU A 137 11.15 5.80 12.76
N ALA A 138 11.09 6.70 11.78
CA ALA A 138 10.85 6.32 10.39
C ALA A 138 11.98 5.41 9.87
N LEU A 139 13.23 5.77 10.09
CA LEU A 139 14.39 4.92 9.71
C LEU A 139 14.37 3.57 10.42
N CYS A 140 13.96 3.51 11.69
CA CYS A 140 13.78 2.24 12.39
C CYS A 140 12.63 1.40 11.79
N ALA A 141 11.54 2.02 11.37
CA ALA A 141 10.41 1.33 10.76
C ALA A 141 10.73 0.81 9.35
N GLU A 142 11.71 1.39 8.66
CA GLU A 142 12.18 0.88 7.35
C GLU A 142 13.08 -0.37 7.46
N LEU A 143 13.28 -0.88 8.67
CA LEU A 143 14.05 -2.13 8.87
C LEU A 143 13.48 -3.28 8.02
N GLY A 144 12.15 -3.35 7.86
CA GLY A 144 11.52 -4.35 7.00
C GLY A 144 11.88 -4.16 5.52
N THR A 145 11.88 -2.93 5.04
CA THR A 145 12.27 -2.61 3.66
C THR A 145 13.72 -2.98 3.40
N PHE A 146 14.64 -2.71 4.33
CA PHE A 146 16.06 -3.04 4.16
C PHE A 146 16.36 -4.53 4.32
N LEU A 147 15.86 -5.18 5.36
CA LEU A 147 16.19 -6.58 5.64
C LEU A 147 15.50 -7.57 4.69
N THR A 148 14.36 -7.19 4.11
CA THR A 148 13.69 -8.07 3.15
C THR A 148 14.46 -8.24 1.85
N VAL A 149 15.27 -7.25 1.44
CA VAL A 149 16.12 -7.38 0.22
C VAL A 149 17.06 -8.59 0.29
N PRO A 150 17.95 -8.71 1.30
CA PRO A 150 18.83 -9.89 1.39
C PRO A 150 18.08 -11.19 1.62
N ILE A 151 16.95 -11.17 2.37
CA ILE A 151 16.12 -12.37 2.59
C ILE A 151 15.50 -12.84 1.26
N ALA A 152 14.95 -11.94 0.46
CA ALA A 152 14.36 -12.23 -0.83
C ALA A 152 15.42 -12.74 -1.83
N SER A 153 16.59 -12.12 -1.85
CA SER A 153 17.73 -12.54 -2.66
C SER A 153 18.21 -13.96 -2.29
N ALA A 154 18.26 -14.27 -0.98
CA ALA A 154 18.58 -15.61 -0.49
C ALA A 154 17.54 -16.68 -0.90
N LEU A 155 16.28 -16.28 -1.13
CA LEU A 155 15.22 -17.15 -1.66
C LEU A 155 15.25 -17.29 -3.20
N GLY A 156 16.26 -16.71 -3.86
CA GLY A 156 16.50 -16.83 -5.30
C GLY A 156 15.78 -15.82 -6.17
N LEU A 157 15.32 -14.69 -5.60
CA LEU A 157 14.85 -13.55 -6.37
C LEU A 157 16.04 -12.69 -6.83
N THR A 158 15.93 -12.08 -8.02
CA THR A 158 16.92 -11.10 -8.48
C THR A 158 16.90 -9.86 -7.57
N LEU A 159 17.95 -9.06 -7.62
CA LEU A 159 18.04 -7.85 -6.78
C LEU A 159 16.88 -6.87 -7.07
N LYS A 160 16.47 -6.74 -8.34
CA LYS A 160 15.34 -5.92 -8.78
C LYS A 160 14.00 -6.43 -8.22
N GLU A 161 13.77 -7.74 -8.29
CA GLU A 161 12.59 -8.39 -7.72
C GLU A 161 12.58 -8.27 -6.19
N SER A 162 13.75 -8.50 -5.56
CA SER A 162 13.92 -8.40 -4.11
C SER A 162 13.63 -7.01 -3.57
N ALA A 163 14.14 -5.98 -4.24
CA ALA A 163 13.84 -4.60 -3.87
C ALA A 163 12.37 -4.23 -4.05
N SER A 164 11.75 -4.73 -5.14
CA SER A 164 10.35 -4.47 -5.41
C SER A 164 9.43 -5.06 -4.32
N VAL A 165 9.67 -6.32 -3.91
CA VAL A 165 8.87 -6.93 -2.83
C VAL A 165 9.21 -6.35 -1.46
N ALA A 166 10.45 -5.93 -1.23
CA ALA A 166 10.88 -5.34 0.03
C ALA A 166 10.14 -4.03 0.35
N MET A 167 9.72 -3.27 -0.68
CA MET A 167 8.92 -2.06 -0.49
C MET A 167 7.57 -2.30 0.19
N VAL A 168 7.07 -3.54 0.22
CA VAL A 168 5.88 -3.91 1.02
C VAL A 168 6.11 -3.60 2.50
N GLY A 169 7.34 -3.68 2.98
CA GLY A 169 7.70 -3.31 4.36
C GLY A 169 7.38 -1.87 4.73
N GLY A 170 7.52 -0.92 3.79
CA GLY A 170 7.09 0.46 3.99
C GLY A 170 5.58 0.60 4.27
N ALA A 171 4.78 -0.42 3.98
CA ALA A 171 3.32 -0.42 4.11
C ALA A 171 2.64 0.74 3.36
N ASP A 172 3.21 1.11 2.22
CA ASP A 172 2.72 2.20 1.35
C ASP A 172 2.46 1.65 -0.06
N GLY A 173 1.18 1.42 -0.37
CA GLY A 173 0.77 0.81 -1.63
C GLY A 173 1.28 1.52 -2.89
N PRO A 174 1.09 2.84 -3.02
CA PRO A 174 1.63 3.63 -4.13
C PRO A 174 3.14 3.47 -4.35
N MET A 175 3.93 3.38 -3.29
CA MET A 175 5.38 3.17 -3.38
C MET A 175 5.73 1.79 -3.92
N VAL A 176 5.05 0.75 -3.43
CA VAL A 176 5.23 -0.62 -3.92
C VAL A 176 4.86 -0.72 -5.39
N LEU A 177 3.73 -0.12 -5.78
CA LEU A 177 3.26 -0.09 -7.16
C LEU A 177 4.31 0.58 -8.06
N PHE A 178 4.80 1.74 -7.67
CA PHE A 178 5.77 2.50 -8.47
C PHE A 178 7.11 1.79 -8.57
N THR A 179 7.61 1.22 -7.47
CA THR A 179 8.89 0.47 -7.45
C THR A 179 8.82 -0.79 -8.30
N SER A 180 7.75 -1.57 -8.17
CA SER A 180 7.58 -2.81 -8.94
C SER A 180 7.41 -2.54 -10.43
N LEU A 181 6.72 -1.46 -10.80
CA LEU A 181 6.59 -1.02 -12.18
C LEU A 181 7.96 -0.66 -12.80
N ALA A 182 8.81 0.00 -12.02
CA ALA A 182 10.12 0.45 -12.48
C ALA A 182 11.18 -0.67 -12.51
N LEU A 183 11.20 -1.56 -11.51
CA LEU A 183 12.27 -2.55 -11.33
C LEU A 183 11.90 -3.98 -11.75
N ALA A 184 10.65 -4.39 -11.57
CA ALA A 184 10.20 -5.76 -11.78
C ALA A 184 8.83 -5.81 -12.46
N LYS A 185 8.71 -5.21 -13.65
CA LYS A 185 7.45 -5.06 -14.38
C LYS A 185 6.72 -6.40 -14.60
N HIS A 186 7.44 -7.50 -14.80
CA HIS A 186 6.87 -8.86 -14.96
C HIS A 186 6.24 -9.42 -13.67
N LEU A 187 6.64 -8.91 -12.48
CA LEU A 187 6.04 -9.24 -11.19
C LEU A 187 5.19 -8.09 -10.63
N PHE A 188 4.96 -7.04 -11.42
CA PHE A 188 4.21 -5.86 -11.00
C PHE A 188 2.85 -6.20 -10.42
N VAL A 189 2.07 -7.01 -11.15
CA VAL A 189 0.74 -7.43 -10.72
C VAL A 189 0.77 -8.22 -9.41
N PRO A 190 1.50 -9.35 -9.30
CA PRO A 190 1.52 -10.14 -8.07
C PRO A 190 2.10 -9.36 -6.86
N ILE A 191 3.15 -8.56 -7.05
CA ILE A 191 3.71 -7.76 -5.94
C ILE A 191 2.68 -6.73 -5.45
N THR A 192 1.98 -6.08 -6.36
CA THR A 192 0.98 -5.06 -6.02
C THR A 192 -0.22 -5.67 -5.31
N VAL A 193 -0.73 -6.80 -5.80
CA VAL A 193 -1.81 -7.55 -5.15
C VAL A 193 -1.42 -7.95 -3.72
N VAL A 194 -0.23 -8.52 -3.54
CA VAL A 194 0.31 -8.91 -2.23
C VAL A 194 0.41 -7.70 -1.30
N ALA A 195 0.93 -6.57 -1.79
CA ALA A 195 1.06 -5.36 -1.00
C ALA A 195 -0.30 -4.87 -0.47
N TYR A 196 -1.29 -4.75 -1.34
CA TYR A 196 -2.60 -4.23 -0.94
C TYR A 196 -3.40 -5.20 -0.06
N LEU A 197 -3.28 -6.53 -0.28
CA LEU A 197 -3.80 -7.54 0.66
C LEU A 197 -3.25 -7.31 2.07
N TYR A 198 -1.96 -7.04 2.18
CA TYR A 198 -1.29 -6.89 3.47
C TYR A 198 -1.43 -5.51 4.09
N LEU A 199 -1.71 -4.46 3.32
CA LEU A 199 -2.11 -3.17 3.89
C LEU A 199 -3.35 -3.30 4.79
N GLY A 200 -4.31 -4.15 4.41
CA GLY A 200 -5.44 -4.50 5.29
C GLY A 200 -5.00 -5.15 6.60
N LEU A 201 -3.95 -5.98 6.58
CA LEU A 201 -3.41 -6.63 7.77
C LEU A 201 -2.71 -5.65 8.73
N THR A 202 -2.18 -4.51 8.27
CA THR A 202 -1.58 -3.51 9.17
C THR A 202 -2.62 -2.96 10.14
N TYR A 203 -3.84 -2.70 9.67
CA TYR A 203 -4.93 -2.24 10.51
C TYR A 203 -5.38 -3.28 11.54
N GLY A 204 -5.56 -4.54 11.10
CA GLY A 204 -6.02 -5.64 11.95
C GLY A 204 -4.91 -6.31 12.76
N GLY A 205 -3.70 -6.48 12.21
CA GLY A 205 -2.59 -7.25 12.77
C GLY A 205 -1.69 -6.46 13.71
N TYR A 206 -1.36 -5.21 13.41
CA TYR A 206 -0.48 -4.40 14.23
C TYR A 206 -0.94 -4.19 15.69
N PRO A 207 -2.24 -4.09 16.01
CA PRO A 207 -2.68 -4.08 17.40
C PRO A 207 -2.25 -5.32 18.18
N TYR A 208 -2.19 -6.49 17.55
CA TYR A 208 -1.73 -7.74 18.19
C TYR A 208 -0.20 -7.73 18.34
N LEU A 209 0.53 -7.31 17.30
CA LEU A 209 1.98 -7.18 17.34
C LEU A 209 2.42 -6.21 18.47
N VAL A 210 1.78 -5.06 18.59
CA VAL A 210 2.07 -4.08 19.66
C VAL A 210 1.77 -4.69 21.03
N LYS A 211 0.66 -5.41 21.20
CA LYS A 211 0.34 -6.03 22.49
C LYS A 211 1.32 -7.13 22.87
N LEU A 212 1.85 -7.86 21.89
CA LEU A 212 2.84 -8.91 22.07
C LEU A 212 4.21 -8.33 22.50
N LEU A 213 4.67 -7.27 21.82
CA LEU A 213 6.01 -6.73 21.99
C LEU A 213 6.11 -5.61 23.03
N VAL A 214 5.00 -4.91 23.31
CA VAL A 214 4.99 -3.80 24.27
C VAL A 214 4.10 -4.16 25.47
N PRO A 215 4.66 -4.49 26.64
CA PRO A 215 3.90 -4.73 27.86
C PRO A 215 3.00 -3.56 28.26
N LYS A 216 1.88 -3.84 28.95
CA LYS A 216 0.88 -2.84 29.35
C LYS A 216 1.48 -1.64 30.07
N ARG A 217 2.49 -1.87 30.95
CA ARG A 217 3.19 -0.81 31.68
C ARG A 217 3.81 0.26 30.78
N PHE A 218 4.31 -0.13 29.60
CA PHE A 218 4.90 0.80 28.63
C PHE A 218 3.84 1.43 27.73
N ARG A 219 2.77 0.70 27.38
CA ARG A 219 1.65 1.25 26.61
C ARG A 219 0.87 2.31 27.37
N ALA A 220 0.80 2.20 28.70
CA ALA A 220 0.10 3.13 29.58
C ALA A 220 0.89 4.41 29.91
N ILE A 221 2.11 4.57 29.40
CA ILE A 221 2.93 5.75 29.69
C ILE A 221 2.25 7.01 29.17
N LYS A 222 2.01 7.98 30.08
CA LYS A 222 1.57 9.34 29.78
C LYS A 222 2.79 10.22 29.59
N MET A 223 2.98 10.73 28.38
CA MET A 223 4.07 11.65 28.09
C MET A 223 3.80 13.03 28.70
N VAL A 224 4.76 13.56 29.44
CA VAL A 224 4.66 14.91 29.99
C VAL A 224 5.32 15.89 29.02
N THR A 225 4.53 16.71 28.36
CA THR A 225 5.01 17.78 27.47
C THR A 225 5.25 19.04 28.31
N LYS A 226 6.51 19.45 28.44
CA LYS A 226 6.88 20.67 29.23
C LYS A 226 6.56 21.99 28.50
N LYS A 227 6.33 21.95 27.19
CA LYS A 227 6.02 23.14 26.36
C LYS A 227 4.80 22.83 25.48
N ALA A 228 3.94 23.84 25.31
CA ALA A 228 2.86 23.74 24.33
C ALA A 228 3.43 23.42 22.93
N PRO A 229 2.74 22.61 22.13
CA PRO A 229 3.17 22.30 20.78
C PRO A 229 3.27 23.61 19.96
N LYS A 230 4.40 23.78 19.26
CA LYS A 230 4.59 24.95 18.41
C LYS A 230 3.70 24.82 17.18
N ASN A 231 2.81 25.76 17.00
CA ASN A 231 1.99 25.80 15.79
C ASN A 231 2.78 26.53 14.69
N TYR A 232 2.98 25.89 13.55
CA TYR A 232 3.68 26.47 12.41
C TYR A 232 2.68 27.10 11.45
N ASP A 233 3.00 28.30 10.96
CA ASP A 233 2.20 29.00 9.96
C ASP A 233 2.10 28.19 8.65
N ALA A 234 0.97 28.28 7.97
CA ALA A 234 0.75 27.66 6.66
C ALA A 234 1.86 28.04 5.63
N LYS A 235 2.32 29.28 5.67
CA LYS A 235 3.43 29.74 4.82
C LYS A 235 4.73 28.96 5.05
N VAL A 236 5.05 28.67 6.32
CA VAL A 236 6.26 27.88 6.68
C VAL A 236 6.12 26.45 6.20
N LYS A 237 4.96 25.84 6.39
CA LYS A 237 4.68 24.47 5.96
C LYS A 237 4.69 24.35 4.42
N LEU A 238 4.13 25.33 3.73
CA LEU A 238 4.13 25.39 2.27
C LEU A 238 5.56 25.55 1.73
N ALA A 239 6.33 26.48 2.29
CA ALA A 239 7.73 26.69 1.90
C ALA A 239 8.59 25.43 2.16
N PHE A 240 8.44 24.80 3.32
CA PHE A 240 9.10 23.53 3.63
C PHE A 240 8.78 22.45 2.60
N SER A 241 7.50 22.27 2.26
CA SER A 241 7.05 21.27 1.30
C SER A 241 7.58 21.53 -0.10
N ALA A 242 7.57 22.78 -0.56
CA ALA A 242 8.09 23.17 -1.87
C ALA A 242 9.61 22.95 -1.99
N VAL A 243 10.37 23.35 -0.96
CA VAL A 243 11.82 23.17 -0.95
C VAL A 243 12.18 21.69 -0.88
N LEU A 244 11.49 20.91 -0.02
CA LEU A 244 11.73 19.47 0.10
C LEU A 244 11.38 18.73 -1.20
N CYS A 245 10.26 19.09 -1.83
CA CYS A 245 9.88 18.57 -3.15
C CYS A 245 10.98 18.83 -4.20
N ALA A 246 11.46 20.07 -4.29
CA ALA A 246 12.51 20.45 -5.25
C ALA A 246 13.81 19.65 -5.01
N ILE A 247 14.23 19.52 -3.75
CA ILE A 247 15.44 18.76 -3.38
C ILE A 247 15.27 17.28 -3.77
N LEU A 248 14.14 16.65 -3.43
CA LEU A 248 13.94 15.23 -3.68
C LEU A 248 13.76 14.94 -5.18
N CYS A 249 13.08 15.79 -5.92
CA CYS A 249 12.98 15.66 -7.39
C CYS A 249 14.35 15.83 -8.07
N PHE A 250 15.20 16.72 -7.55
CA PHE A 250 16.55 16.90 -8.06
C PHE A 250 17.45 15.69 -7.77
N LEU A 251 17.35 15.12 -6.57
CA LEU A 251 18.16 13.96 -6.17
C LEU A 251 17.69 12.65 -6.84
N PHE A 252 16.40 12.49 -7.03
CA PHE A 252 15.80 11.26 -7.54
C PHE A 252 14.80 11.56 -8.68
N PRO A 253 15.28 11.94 -9.87
CA PRO A 253 14.40 12.34 -10.99
C PRO A 253 13.38 11.27 -11.40
N VAL A 254 13.75 9.99 -11.32
CA VAL A 254 12.87 8.87 -11.70
C VAL A 254 11.66 8.77 -10.78
N ALA A 255 11.79 9.12 -9.49
CA ALA A 255 10.72 9.12 -8.51
C ALA A 255 9.99 10.49 -8.41
N SER A 256 10.33 11.46 -9.23
CA SER A 256 9.73 12.80 -9.22
C SER A 256 8.20 12.82 -9.29
N PRO A 257 7.51 11.95 -10.06
CA PRO A 257 6.05 11.93 -10.07
C PRO A 257 5.42 11.67 -8.69
N LEU A 258 6.05 10.79 -7.88
CA LEU A 258 5.59 10.50 -6.52
C LEU A 258 5.80 11.70 -5.59
N PHE A 259 7.01 12.27 -5.58
CA PHE A 259 7.32 13.44 -4.76
C PHE A 259 6.43 14.62 -5.11
N PHE A 260 6.31 14.91 -6.41
CA PHE A 260 5.44 15.97 -6.90
C PHE A 260 4.00 15.78 -6.40
N SER A 261 3.44 14.58 -6.57
CA SER A 261 2.06 14.28 -6.17
C SER A 261 1.85 14.47 -4.67
N LEU A 262 2.75 13.92 -3.83
CA LEU A 262 2.68 14.03 -2.38
C LEU A 262 2.72 15.50 -1.93
N PHE A 263 3.73 16.25 -2.39
CA PHE A 263 3.91 17.63 -1.95
C PHE A 263 2.93 18.60 -2.59
N LEU A 264 2.38 18.28 -3.77
CA LEU A 264 1.26 19.02 -4.33
C LEU A 264 0.02 18.90 -3.42
N GLY A 265 -0.27 17.70 -2.90
CA GLY A 265 -1.32 17.50 -1.91
C GLY A 265 -1.10 18.34 -0.64
N VAL A 266 0.12 18.35 -0.09
CA VAL A 266 0.46 19.19 1.07
C VAL A 266 0.31 20.68 0.73
N ALA A 267 0.75 21.11 -0.46
CA ALA A 267 0.61 22.49 -0.90
C ALA A 267 -0.86 22.90 -1.04
N VAL A 268 -1.71 22.05 -1.60
CA VAL A 268 -3.16 22.27 -1.67
C VAL A 268 -3.76 22.45 -0.28
N ARG A 269 -3.38 21.61 0.69
CA ARG A 269 -3.80 21.74 2.09
C ARG A 269 -3.45 23.10 2.68
N GLU A 270 -2.21 23.53 2.54
CA GLU A 270 -1.69 24.74 3.19
C GLU A 270 -1.99 26.03 2.41
N SER A 271 -2.45 25.93 1.15
CA SER A 271 -2.75 27.08 0.29
C SER A 271 -4.04 27.83 0.65
N GLY A 272 -4.94 27.20 1.45
CA GLY A 272 -6.25 27.74 1.74
C GLY A 272 -7.29 27.64 0.61
N MET A 273 -6.95 26.96 -0.50
CA MET A 273 -7.87 26.72 -1.64
C MET A 273 -8.92 25.65 -1.28
N LYS A 274 -9.93 26.02 -0.53
CA LYS A 274 -10.91 25.10 0.05
C LYS A 274 -11.55 24.17 -0.97
N HIS A 275 -12.01 24.67 -2.10
CA HIS A 275 -12.69 23.85 -3.12
C HIS A 275 -11.76 22.77 -3.71
N ILE A 276 -10.50 23.12 -3.96
CA ILE A 276 -9.49 22.17 -4.47
C ILE A 276 -9.11 21.16 -3.38
N TYR A 277 -8.95 21.64 -2.13
CA TYR A 277 -8.71 20.75 -0.99
C TYR A 277 -9.84 19.73 -0.82
N ASP A 278 -11.11 20.16 -0.82
CA ASP A 278 -12.28 19.30 -0.68
C ASP A 278 -12.36 18.28 -1.82
N PHE A 279 -12.03 18.69 -3.05
CA PHE A 279 -11.97 17.79 -4.21
C PHE A 279 -10.85 16.75 -4.09
N VAL A 280 -9.64 17.18 -3.75
CA VAL A 280 -8.46 16.29 -3.72
C VAL A 280 -8.52 15.35 -2.52
N SER A 281 -8.90 15.82 -1.33
CA SER A 281 -9.01 15.02 -0.10
C SER A 281 -10.22 14.11 -0.05
N GLY A 282 -11.23 14.37 -0.87
CA GLY A 282 -12.49 13.62 -0.98
C GLY A 282 -12.57 12.84 -2.30
N PRO A 283 -13.27 13.38 -3.31
CA PRO A 283 -13.57 12.66 -4.55
C PRO A 283 -12.36 12.06 -5.25
N LEU A 284 -11.25 12.80 -5.37
CA LEU A 284 -10.05 12.31 -6.04
C LEU A 284 -9.40 11.15 -5.27
N LEU A 285 -9.16 11.34 -3.97
CA LEU A 285 -8.54 10.31 -3.12
C LEU A 285 -9.40 9.05 -3.06
N TYR A 286 -10.68 9.22 -2.74
CA TYR A 286 -11.57 8.07 -2.56
C TYR A 286 -11.91 7.39 -3.88
N GLY A 287 -12.13 8.15 -4.95
CA GLY A 287 -12.37 7.61 -6.29
C GLY A 287 -11.18 6.81 -6.82
N SER A 288 -9.97 7.38 -6.70
CA SER A 288 -8.74 6.68 -7.11
C SER A 288 -8.48 5.43 -6.27
N THR A 289 -8.70 5.50 -4.95
CA THR A 289 -8.52 4.34 -4.06
C THR A 289 -9.54 3.24 -4.35
N PHE A 290 -10.80 3.60 -4.63
CA PHE A 290 -11.85 2.66 -5.03
C PHE A 290 -11.52 1.97 -6.36
N MET A 291 -11.16 2.75 -7.40
CA MET A 291 -10.78 2.20 -8.71
C MET A 291 -9.53 1.32 -8.62
N LEU A 292 -8.57 1.71 -7.78
CA LEU A 292 -7.42 0.88 -7.47
C LEU A 292 -7.84 -0.47 -6.89
N GLY A 293 -8.78 -0.48 -5.93
CA GLY A 293 -9.34 -1.70 -5.36
C GLY A 293 -10.01 -2.59 -6.41
N VAL A 294 -10.82 -2.02 -7.31
CA VAL A 294 -11.46 -2.75 -8.42
C VAL A 294 -10.41 -3.40 -9.32
N LEU A 295 -9.42 -2.63 -9.78
CA LEU A 295 -8.37 -3.14 -10.67
C LEU A 295 -7.55 -4.24 -10.00
N LEU A 296 -7.16 -4.06 -8.74
CA LEU A 296 -6.44 -5.07 -7.98
C LEU A 296 -7.23 -6.36 -7.83
N GLY A 297 -8.54 -6.26 -7.62
CA GLY A 297 -9.42 -7.43 -7.54
C GLY A 297 -9.44 -8.21 -8.84
N VAL A 298 -9.61 -7.52 -9.96
CA VAL A 298 -9.65 -8.14 -11.29
C VAL A 298 -8.28 -8.70 -11.70
N LEU A 299 -7.17 -8.14 -11.21
CA LEU A 299 -5.83 -8.67 -11.41
C LEU A 299 -5.54 -9.96 -10.61
N CYS A 300 -6.40 -10.33 -9.65
CA CYS A 300 -6.28 -11.57 -8.87
C CYS A 300 -6.85 -12.79 -9.64
N ASP A 301 -6.41 -13.01 -10.88
CA ASP A 301 -6.75 -14.21 -11.64
C ASP A 301 -5.95 -15.42 -11.14
N ALA A 302 -6.60 -16.59 -11.07
CA ALA A 302 -6.00 -17.85 -10.64
C ALA A 302 -4.79 -18.26 -11.50
N HIS A 303 -4.80 -17.99 -12.80
CA HIS A 303 -3.65 -18.24 -13.67
C HIS A 303 -2.39 -17.50 -13.22
N LEU A 304 -2.55 -16.23 -12.86
CA LEU A 304 -1.43 -15.41 -12.40
C LEU A 304 -0.93 -15.83 -11.01
N LEU A 305 -1.82 -16.33 -10.15
CA LEU A 305 -1.49 -16.66 -8.76
C LEU A 305 -0.93 -18.07 -8.56
N LEU A 306 -1.02 -18.95 -9.54
CA LEU A 306 -0.43 -20.29 -9.50
C LEU A 306 1.09 -20.33 -9.77
N ASP A 307 1.72 -19.20 -10.14
CA ASP A 307 3.18 -19.13 -10.29
C ASP A 307 3.85 -19.39 -8.93
N PRO A 308 4.78 -20.38 -8.82
CA PRO A 308 5.52 -20.66 -7.59
C PRO A 308 6.25 -19.46 -6.98
N LYS A 309 6.60 -18.46 -7.80
CA LYS A 309 7.20 -17.21 -7.31
C LYS A 309 6.26 -16.42 -6.42
N ILE A 310 4.96 -16.49 -6.66
CA ILE A 310 3.96 -15.71 -5.90
C ILE A 310 3.86 -16.17 -4.46
N LEU A 311 3.96 -17.46 -4.21
CA LEU A 311 4.00 -17.97 -2.83
C LEU A 311 5.18 -17.37 -2.04
N LYS A 312 6.35 -17.23 -2.70
CA LYS A 312 7.51 -16.56 -2.09
C LYS A 312 7.22 -15.09 -1.81
N LEU A 313 6.56 -14.39 -2.76
CA LEU A 313 6.18 -12.97 -2.59
C LEU A 313 5.19 -12.79 -1.43
N LEU A 314 4.22 -13.70 -1.27
CA LEU A 314 3.27 -13.69 -0.16
C LEU A 314 4.02 -13.80 1.18
N VAL A 315 4.90 -14.76 1.34
CA VAL A 315 5.68 -14.94 2.58
C VAL A 315 6.57 -13.71 2.82
N LEU A 316 7.27 -13.23 1.80
CA LEU A 316 8.15 -12.06 1.91
C LEU A 316 7.40 -10.79 2.29
N GLY A 317 6.19 -10.58 1.76
CA GLY A 317 5.35 -9.43 2.13
C GLY A 317 4.97 -9.43 3.62
N ILE A 318 4.59 -10.60 4.17
CA ILE A 318 4.32 -10.73 5.63
C ILE A 318 5.59 -10.45 6.43
N VAL A 319 6.71 -11.05 6.03
CA VAL A 319 8.01 -10.86 6.71
C VAL A 319 8.41 -9.39 6.70
N ALA A 320 8.29 -8.72 5.55
CA ALA A 320 8.61 -7.31 5.40
C ALA A 320 7.79 -6.42 6.36
N LEU A 321 6.47 -6.61 6.43
CA LEU A 321 5.60 -5.86 7.33
C LEU A 321 5.86 -6.15 8.80
N LEU A 322 6.11 -7.41 9.17
CA LEU A 322 6.46 -7.78 10.54
C LEU A 322 7.78 -7.13 10.97
N LEU A 323 8.80 -7.19 10.13
CA LEU A 323 10.10 -6.57 10.39
C LEU A 323 9.98 -5.05 10.54
N SER A 324 9.17 -4.40 9.72
CA SER A 324 8.91 -2.95 9.83
C SER A 324 8.18 -2.60 11.13
N GLY A 325 7.16 -3.36 11.50
CA GLY A 325 6.48 -3.18 12.78
C GLY A 325 7.39 -3.39 13.99
N ILE A 326 8.23 -4.43 13.95
CA ILE A 326 9.25 -4.71 14.98
C ILE A 326 10.28 -3.57 15.02
N GLY A 327 10.80 -3.15 13.88
CA GLY A 327 11.77 -2.06 13.77
C GLY A 327 11.24 -0.75 14.35
N GLY A 328 10.01 -0.39 14.01
CA GLY A 328 9.33 0.79 14.56
C GLY A 328 9.19 0.71 16.08
N ILE A 329 8.77 -0.44 16.63
CA ILE A 329 8.66 -0.65 18.09
C ILE A 329 10.04 -0.58 18.77
N ILE A 330 11.07 -1.17 18.18
CA ILE A 330 12.46 -1.07 18.69
C ILE A 330 12.88 0.41 18.73
N GLY A 331 12.64 1.17 17.66
CA GLY A 331 12.86 2.62 17.61
C GLY A 331 12.12 3.34 18.73
N GLY A 332 10.87 2.96 19.00
CA GLY A 332 10.08 3.47 20.12
C GLY A 332 10.71 3.20 21.49
N TYR A 333 11.25 2.01 21.72
CA TYR A 333 11.99 1.69 22.95
C TYR A 333 13.30 2.47 23.08
N ILE A 334 14.06 2.62 21.98
CA ILE A 334 15.27 3.45 21.98
C ILE A 334 14.93 4.89 22.37
N MET A 335 13.85 5.45 21.78
CA MET A 335 13.37 6.78 22.16
C MET A 335 12.93 6.87 23.63
N TYR A 336 12.30 5.81 24.19
CA TYR A 336 11.97 5.73 25.60
C TYR A 336 13.23 5.84 26.47
N ILE A 337 14.30 5.14 26.12
CA ILE A 337 15.58 5.19 26.84
C ILE A 337 16.20 6.59 26.71
N ILE A 338 16.28 7.15 25.49
CA ILE A 338 16.85 8.49 25.24
C ILE A 338 16.09 9.57 26.02
N LYS A 339 14.75 9.46 26.11
CA LYS A 339 13.88 10.40 26.84
C LYS A 339 13.73 10.06 28.33
N ARG A 340 14.57 9.16 28.85
CA ARG A 340 14.60 8.77 30.28
C ARG A 340 13.23 8.38 30.82
N GLY A 341 12.50 7.53 30.07
CA GLY A 341 11.20 7.04 30.48
C GLY A 341 10.00 7.93 30.07
N ASN A 342 10.21 9.13 29.58
CA ASN A 342 9.14 10.05 29.16
C ASN A 342 8.88 9.95 27.65
N TYR A 343 8.69 8.72 27.14
CA TYR A 343 8.29 8.45 25.76
C TYR A 343 7.49 7.16 25.71
N ASN A 344 6.39 7.15 24.96
CA ASN A 344 5.58 5.94 24.81
C ASN A 344 6.09 5.14 23.60
N PRO A 345 6.64 3.90 23.80
CA PRO A 345 7.21 3.11 22.73
C PRO A 345 6.21 2.74 21.60
N VAL A 346 4.91 2.74 21.89
CA VAL A 346 3.87 2.45 20.89
C VAL A 346 3.88 3.43 19.73
N ILE A 347 4.42 4.65 19.91
CA ILE A 347 4.54 5.64 18.85
C ILE A 347 5.39 5.10 17.70
N GLY A 348 6.35 4.22 17.98
CA GLY A 348 7.20 3.64 16.94
C GLY A 348 6.44 2.88 15.84
N ILE A 349 5.31 2.23 16.16
CA ILE A 349 4.50 1.55 15.13
C ILE A 349 3.88 2.53 14.14
N ALA A 350 3.64 3.78 14.56
CA ALA A 350 3.07 4.80 13.69
C ALA A 350 4.05 5.25 12.60
N ALA A 351 5.34 5.00 12.77
CA ALA A 351 6.37 5.34 11.78
C ALA A 351 6.33 4.46 10.53
N VAL A 352 5.65 3.30 10.58
CA VAL A 352 5.30 2.53 9.38
C VAL A 352 4.29 3.34 8.56
N SER A 353 4.59 3.60 7.29
CA SER A 353 3.99 4.71 6.51
C SER A 353 2.54 4.56 6.06
N CYS A 354 1.77 3.61 6.59
CA CYS A 354 0.33 3.47 6.30
C CYS A 354 -0.47 4.63 6.91
N VAL A 355 -0.64 5.71 6.16
CA VAL A 355 -1.26 6.99 6.63
C VAL A 355 -2.78 6.96 6.53
N PRO A 356 -3.51 7.50 7.50
CA PRO A 356 -3.11 7.82 8.89
C PRO A 356 -3.33 6.61 9.83
N THR A 357 -3.42 5.41 9.26
CA THR A 357 -3.92 4.19 9.91
C THR A 357 -3.06 3.79 11.11
N THR A 358 -1.75 3.70 10.94
CA THR A 358 -0.83 3.27 12.01
C THR A 358 -0.75 4.27 13.15
N ALA A 359 -0.88 5.56 12.88
CA ALA A 359 -0.97 6.60 13.92
C ALA A 359 -2.26 6.48 14.75
N LYS A 360 -3.40 6.23 14.08
CA LYS A 360 -4.69 5.97 14.75
C LYS A 360 -4.65 4.67 15.57
N VAL A 361 -4.01 3.62 15.05
CA VAL A 361 -3.80 2.36 15.76
C VAL A 361 -2.98 2.58 17.04
N ALA A 362 -1.87 3.34 16.96
CA ALA A 362 -1.06 3.68 18.13
C ALA A 362 -1.89 4.39 19.20
N GLN A 363 -2.64 5.44 18.84
CA GLN A 363 -3.51 6.16 19.78
C GLN A 363 -4.59 5.25 20.37
N LYS A 364 -5.27 4.44 19.55
CA LYS A 364 -6.33 3.53 20.01
C LYS A 364 -5.84 2.52 21.05
N ILE A 365 -4.63 1.99 20.86
CA ILE A 365 -4.02 1.04 21.80
C ILE A 365 -3.69 1.74 23.12
N VAL A 366 -3.04 2.91 23.04
CA VAL A 366 -2.62 3.67 24.22
C VAL A 366 -3.83 4.14 25.03
N SER A 367 -4.85 4.69 24.39
CA SER A 367 -6.07 5.16 25.07
C SER A 367 -6.85 4.02 25.72
N LYS A 368 -6.77 2.78 25.21
CA LYS A 368 -7.39 1.62 25.86
C LYS A 368 -6.73 1.26 27.19
N ASP A 369 -5.41 1.40 27.27
CA ASP A 369 -4.65 1.05 28.47
C ASP A 369 -4.53 2.23 29.46
N ASN A 370 -4.56 3.48 28.97
CA ASN A 370 -4.58 4.72 29.74
C ASN A 370 -5.34 5.81 28.95
N PRO A 371 -6.61 6.11 29.33
CA PRO A 371 -7.43 7.13 28.65
C PRO A 371 -6.84 8.54 28.69
N ASP A 372 -6.03 8.86 29.68
CA ASP A 372 -5.39 10.17 29.83
C ASP A 372 -4.11 10.32 29.00
N SER A 373 -3.68 9.30 28.32
CA SER A 373 -2.48 9.31 27.49
C SER A 373 -2.83 9.64 26.03
N PHE A 374 -2.31 10.76 25.56
CA PHE A 374 -2.50 11.24 24.19
C PHE A 374 -1.19 11.25 23.42
N VAL A 375 -1.07 10.38 22.42
CA VAL A 375 0.15 10.20 21.61
C VAL A 375 -0.03 10.55 20.15
N LEU A 376 -1.27 10.91 19.72
CA LEU A 376 -1.63 11.06 18.32
C LEU A 376 -0.75 12.09 17.58
N GLY A 377 -0.42 13.22 18.21
CA GLY A 377 0.41 14.25 17.56
C GLY A 377 1.81 13.74 17.23
N ASP A 378 2.47 13.07 18.20
CA ASP A 378 3.79 12.47 17.98
C ASP A 378 3.72 11.29 16.99
N ALA A 379 2.64 10.51 17.05
CA ALA A 379 2.39 9.41 16.14
C ALA A 379 2.18 9.90 14.69
N LEU A 380 1.44 11.01 14.49
CA LEU A 380 1.28 11.61 13.16
C LEU A 380 2.61 12.17 12.63
N GLY A 381 3.43 12.80 13.48
CA GLY A 381 4.76 13.26 13.09
C GLY A 381 5.65 12.12 12.63
N ALA A 382 5.68 11.01 13.36
CA ALA A 382 6.40 9.79 12.97
C ALA A 382 5.86 9.17 11.67
N ASN A 383 4.54 9.15 11.50
CA ASN A 383 3.87 8.61 10.33
C ASN A 383 4.19 9.41 9.05
N ILE A 384 4.12 10.74 9.12
CA ILE A 384 4.49 11.64 8.02
C ILE A 384 5.96 11.43 7.63
N SER A 385 6.83 11.32 8.63
CA SER A 385 8.25 11.02 8.39
C SER A 385 8.43 9.67 7.71
N GLY A 386 7.64 8.65 8.09
CA GLY A 386 7.62 7.34 7.46
C GLY A 386 7.34 7.43 5.95
N VAL A 387 6.27 8.13 5.56
CA VAL A 387 5.92 8.32 4.14
C VAL A 387 7.05 8.96 3.34
N ILE A 388 7.63 10.04 3.89
CA ILE A 388 8.74 10.73 3.21
C ILE A 388 9.97 9.82 3.11
N THR A 389 10.27 9.05 4.15
CA THR A 389 11.41 8.12 4.17
C THR A 389 11.20 6.97 3.18
N SER A 390 10.03 6.34 3.16
CA SER A 390 9.69 5.29 2.18
C SER A 390 9.79 5.82 0.74
N ALA A 391 9.34 7.07 0.49
CA ALA A 391 9.48 7.71 -0.82
C ALA A 391 10.95 7.91 -1.23
N ILE A 392 11.79 8.33 -0.30
CA ILE A 392 13.24 8.46 -0.52
C ILE A 392 13.87 7.10 -0.83
N ILE A 393 13.53 6.05 -0.07
CA ILE A 393 14.04 4.69 -0.29
C ILE A 393 13.58 4.16 -1.64
N THR A 394 12.32 4.41 -2.04
CA THR A 394 11.84 4.14 -3.39
C THR A 394 12.72 4.79 -4.45
N GLY A 395 13.01 6.08 -4.30
CA GLY A 395 13.90 6.82 -5.20
C GLY A 395 15.32 6.22 -5.26
N ILE A 396 15.88 5.85 -4.11
CA ILE A 396 17.20 5.20 -4.01
C ILE A 396 17.18 3.85 -4.74
N TYR A 397 16.19 3.00 -4.46
CA TYR A 397 16.11 1.67 -5.07
C TYR A 397 15.97 1.75 -6.59
N ILE A 398 15.06 2.59 -7.09
CA ILE A 398 14.85 2.75 -8.53
C ILE A 398 16.10 3.32 -9.23
N THR A 399 16.84 4.19 -8.56
CA THR A 399 18.03 4.84 -9.15
C THR A 399 19.26 3.93 -9.08
N ILE A 400 19.51 3.24 -7.98
CA ILE A 400 20.77 2.54 -7.72
C ILE A 400 20.74 1.08 -8.18
N ILE A 401 19.66 0.35 -7.89
CA ILE A 401 19.57 -1.09 -8.14
C ILE A 401 19.74 -1.50 -9.63
N PRO A 402 19.30 -0.73 -10.63
CA PRO A 402 19.57 -1.05 -12.02
C PRO A 402 21.07 -1.12 -12.39
N TYR A 403 21.93 -0.51 -11.60
CA TYR A 403 23.38 -0.46 -11.82
C TYR A 403 24.19 -1.48 -10.99
N LEU A 404 23.52 -2.17 -10.06
CA LEU A 404 24.08 -3.27 -9.25
C LEU A 404 23.78 -4.63 -9.89
#